data_a195a49a7d58f5ba7d8946bd35da8ea9
#
_entry.id   a195a49a7d58f5ba7d8946bd35da8ea9
#
_cell.length_a   1.000
_cell.length_b   1.000
_cell.length_c   1.000
_cell.angle_alpha   90.00
_cell.angle_beta   90.00
_cell.angle_gamma   90.00
#
_symmetry.space_group_name_H-M   'P 1'
#
loop_
_entity.id
_entity.type
_entity.pdbx_description
1 polymer ?
#
loop_
_entity_poly.entity_id
_entity_poly.type
_entity_poly.pdbx_seq_one_letter_code
_entity_poly.pdbx_strand_id
1 'polypeptide(L)'
;MSAPLSSRYDVGLFDLDGVCYLGNDSIPHAPEEVNRAVAGDFKNAYVTNNASRPREDVAQQLSGMGFPATAATVLTSAEIAVDMTLRLFGEDATALIIGGPGLRKAARNASLTAVESADDRPDVVLQGFSPDVGWPELSEAALAIRAGATYIATNLDKTIPRERGLMVGNGSLVTAVAVSTGATPLSAGKPEPEIFRAAAALMEAKRPLAIGDNLDTDIKGAVAAGIDSMHVLTGLASAR
;
A
#
# COMPACT_ATOMS: atom_id res chain seq x y z
N MET A 1 10.62 -1.21 -35.21
CA MET A 1 9.89 -1.49 -33.97
C MET A 1 10.78 -1.03 -32.82
N SER A 2 10.25 -0.27 -31.88
CA SER A 2 11.01 0.12 -30.68
C SER A 2 11.32 -1.12 -29.84
N ALA A 3 12.48 -1.14 -29.16
CA ALA A 3 12.83 -2.23 -28.25
C ALA A 3 11.80 -2.33 -27.10
N PRO A 4 11.44 -3.53 -26.65
CA PRO A 4 10.50 -3.70 -25.55
C PRO A 4 11.05 -3.08 -24.24
N LEU A 5 10.17 -2.63 -23.35
CA LEU A 5 10.56 -2.03 -22.06
C LEU A 5 11.41 -3.00 -21.22
N SER A 6 11.11 -4.29 -21.27
CA SER A 6 11.88 -5.36 -20.60
C SER A 6 13.35 -5.45 -21.03
N SER A 7 13.75 -4.83 -22.14
CA SER A 7 15.17 -4.72 -22.52
C SER A 7 15.91 -3.58 -21.80
N ARG A 8 15.18 -2.62 -21.25
CA ARG A 8 15.72 -1.44 -20.56
C ARG A 8 15.63 -1.55 -19.04
N TYR A 9 14.62 -2.24 -18.55
CA TYR A 9 14.32 -2.44 -17.14
C TYR A 9 14.36 -3.92 -16.80
N ASP A 10 14.60 -4.25 -15.54
CA ASP A 10 14.68 -5.64 -15.05
C ASP A 10 13.52 -6.03 -14.14
N VAL A 11 12.79 -5.03 -13.60
CA VAL A 11 11.64 -5.25 -12.73
C VAL A 11 10.53 -4.24 -13.05
N GLY A 12 9.29 -4.69 -13.13
CA GLY A 12 8.10 -3.86 -13.11
C GLY A 12 7.47 -3.80 -11.72
N LEU A 13 7.25 -2.60 -11.20
CA LEU A 13 6.53 -2.32 -9.96
C LEU A 13 5.14 -1.83 -10.33
N PHE A 14 4.17 -2.72 -10.34
CA PHE A 14 2.81 -2.46 -10.84
C PHE A 14 1.89 -1.99 -9.71
N ASP A 15 1.22 -0.85 -9.90
CA ASP A 15 0.01 -0.58 -9.14
C ASP A 15 -1.10 -1.57 -9.53
N LEU A 16 -2.17 -1.61 -8.76
CA LEU A 16 -3.24 -2.58 -8.93
C LEU A 16 -4.51 -1.96 -9.54
N ASP A 17 -5.16 -1.06 -8.80
CA ASP A 17 -6.40 -0.44 -9.24
C ASP A 17 -6.14 0.53 -10.40
N GLY A 18 -6.76 0.27 -11.56
CA GLY A 18 -6.52 1.06 -12.78
C GLY A 18 -5.33 0.60 -13.64
N VAL A 19 -4.50 -0.33 -13.15
CA VAL A 19 -3.35 -0.88 -13.87
C VAL A 19 -3.51 -2.37 -14.15
N CYS A 20 -3.78 -3.16 -13.11
CA CYS A 20 -4.00 -4.59 -13.25
C CYS A 20 -5.48 -4.91 -13.42
N TYR A 21 -6.35 -4.22 -12.70
CA TYR A 21 -7.79 -4.43 -12.73
C TYR A 21 -8.59 -3.15 -12.47
N LEU A 22 -9.88 -3.17 -12.80
CA LEU A 22 -10.90 -2.21 -12.37
C LEU A 22 -12.03 -2.99 -11.69
N GLY A 23 -12.21 -2.80 -10.39
CA GLY A 23 -13.17 -3.57 -9.62
C GLY A 23 -12.84 -5.06 -9.62
N ASN A 24 -13.68 -5.87 -10.27
CA ASN A 24 -13.51 -7.32 -10.36
C ASN A 24 -12.93 -7.82 -11.70
N ASP A 25 -12.72 -6.93 -12.65
CA ASP A 25 -12.30 -7.28 -14.01
C ASP A 25 -10.84 -6.86 -14.25
N SER A 26 -10.05 -7.76 -14.85
CA SER A 26 -8.68 -7.42 -15.26
C SER A 26 -8.70 -6.38 -16.40
N ILE A 27 -7.71 -5.49 -16.40
CA ILE A 27 -7.47 -4.59 -17.54
C ILE A 27 -7.19 -5.46 -18.79
N PRO A 28 -7.89 -5.21 -19.91
CA PRO A 28 -7.69 -5.99 -21.15
C PRO A 28 -6.20 -6.05 -21.55
N HIS A 29 -5.74 -7.26 -21.86
CA HIS A 29 -4.36 -7.58 -22.25
C HIS A 29 -3.28 -7.42 -21.18
N ALA A 30 -3.58 -6.86 -20.00
CA ALA A 30 -2.57 -6.68 -18.96
C ALA A 30 -1.99 -8.01 -18.45
N PRO A 31 -2.81 -9.05 -18.14
CA PRO A 31 -2.26 -10.34 -17.70
C PRO A 31 -1.32 -10.96 -18.73
N GLU A 32 -1.71 -10.95 -20.01
CA GLU A 32 -0.93 -11.55 -21.11
C GLU A 32 0.41 -10.84 -21.29
N GLU A 33 0.43 -9.50 -21.23
CA GLU A 33 1.64 -8.72 -21.42
C GLU A 33 2.60 -8.86 -20.24
N VAL A 34 2.08 -8.90 -19.00
CA VAL A 34 2.91 -9.15 -17.80
C VAL A 34 3.51 -10.56 -17.86
N ASN A 35 2.71 -11.59 -18.20
CA ASN A 35 3.21 -12.96 -18.36
C ASN A 35 4.28 -13.06 -19.47
N ARG A 36 4.09 -12.35 -20.59
CA ARG A 36 5.08 -12.31 -21.68
C ARG A 36 6.39 -11.69 -21.22
N ALA A 37 6.32 -10.59 -20.45
CA ALA A 37 7.51 -9.94 -19.91
C ALA A 37 8.27 -10.86 -18.93
N VAL A 38 7.55 -11.51 -18.02
CA VAL A 38 8.11 -12.43 -17.03
C VAL A 38 8.75 -13.66 -17.68
N ALA A 39 8.16 -14.19 -18.77
CA ALA A 39 8.77 -15.28 -19.53
C ALA A 39 10.12 -14.90 -20.20
N GLY A 40 10.42 -13.60 -20.29
CA GLY A 40 11.68 -13.04 -20.80
C GLY A 40 12.62 -12.54 -19.71
N ASP A 41 12.61 -13.13 -18.52
CA ASP A 41 13.42 -12.78 -17.35
C ASP A 41 13.13 -11.42 -16.71
N PHE A 42 12.04 -10.74 -17.06
CA PHE A 42 11.58 -9.53 -16.41
C PHE A 42 10.84 -9.89 -15.12
N LYS A 43 11.30 -9.38 -13.98
CA LYS A 43 10.63 -9.64 -12.70
C LYS A 43 9.43 -8.69 -12.51
N ASN A 44 8.49 -9.08 -11.67
CA ASN A 44 7.32 -8.27 -11.36
C ASN A 44 7.08 -8.20 -9.85
N ALA A 45 6.69 -7.03 -9.36
CA ALA A 45 6.12 -6.83 -8.05
C ALA A 45 4.82 -6.00 -8.16
N TYR A 46 3.89 -6.26 -7.28
CA TYR A 46 2.61 -5.57 -7.19
C TYR A 46 2.58 -4.72 -5.94
N VAL A 47 2.29 -3.42 -6.10
CA VAL A 47 2.47 -2.41 -5.07
C VAL A 47 1.14 -1.69 -4.83
N THR A 48 0.55 -1.83 -3.64
CA THR A 48 -0.76 -1.25 -3.37
C THR A 48 -0.84 -0.46 -2.06
N ASN A 49 -1.59 0.65 -2.08
CA ASN A 49 -1.97 1.39 -0.87
C ASN A 49 -3.02 0.66 -0.02
N ASN A 50 -3.64 -0.39 -0.56
CA ASN A 50 -4.69 -1.11 0.16
C ASN A 50 -4.08 -1.99 1.27
N ALA A 51 -4.29 -1.59 2.52
CA ALA A 51 -3.87 -2.31 3.73
C ALA A 51 -4.99 -3.15 4.36
N SER A 52 -6.20 -3.17 3.79
CA SER A 52 -7.36 -3.82 4.40
C SER A 52 -7.35 -5.35 4.29
N ARG A 53 -6.68 -5.87 3.24
CA ARG A 53 -6.58 -7.31 2.97
C ARG A 53 -5.14 -7.81 3.09
N PRO A 54 -4.94 -9.05 3.55
CA PRO A 54 -3.63 -9.69 3.50
C PRO A 54 -3.08 -9.80 2.08
N ARG A 55 -1.76 -9.70 1.93
CA ARG A 55 -1.09 -9.82 0.63
C ARG A 55 -1.34 -11.15 -0.07
N GLU A 56 -1.60 -12.22 0.69
CA GLU A 56 -1.95 -13.54 0.15
C GLU A 56 -3.30 -13.50 -0.60
N ASP A 57 -4.29 -12.79 -0.04
CA ASP A 57 -5.61 -12.63 -0.67
C ASP A 57 -5.52 -11.78 -1.93
N VAL A 58 -4.66 -10.74 -1.92
CA VAL A 58 -4.37 -9.92 -3.10
C VAL A 58 -3.68 -10.75 -4.19
N ALA A 59 -2.69 -11.56 -3.81
CA ALA A 59 -2.00 -12.46 -4.74
C ALA A 59 -2.94 -13.50 -5.34
N GLN A 60 -3.85 -14.06 -4.54
CA GLN A 60 -4.86 -15.01 -5.01
C GLN A 60 -5.81 -14.36 -6.02
N GLN A 61 -6.26 -13.13 -5.77
CA GLN A 61 -7.10 -12.39 -6.72
C GLN A 61 -6.37 -12.16 -8.04
N LEU A 62 -5.14 -11.64 -7.99
CA LEU A 62 -4.32 -11.40 -9.20
C LEU A 62 -4.06 -12.69 -9.98
N SER A 63 -3.72 -13.77 -9.30
CA SER A 63 -3.53 -15.08 -9.92
C SER A 63 -4.83 -15.60 -10.56
N GLY A 64 -5.98 -15.41 -9.91
CA GLY A 64 -7.30 -15.72 -10.48
C GLY A 64 -7.65 -14.90 -11.73
N MET A 65 -7.06 -13.72 -11.89
CA MET A 65 -7.17 -12.86 -13.08
C MET A 65 -6.09 -13.17 -14.14
N GLY A 66 -5.24 -14.18 -13.92
CA GLY A 66 -4.21 -14.62 -14.86
C GLY A 66 -2.85 -13.92 -14.74
N PHE A 67 -2.63 -13.09 -13.72
CA PHE A 67 -1.32 -12.49 -13.47
C PHE A 67 -0.37 -13.47 -12.77
N PRO A 68 0.96 -13.40 -13.03
CA PRO A 68 1.98 -14.19 -12.36
C PRO A 68 2.26 -13.61 -10.95
N ALA A 69 1.29 -13.75 -10.04
CA ALA A 69 1.33 -13.19 -8.70
C ALA A 69 1.42 -14.27 -7.63
N THR A 70 2.26 -14.02 -6.64
CA THR A 70 2.38 -14.80 -5.40
C THR A 70 2.44 -13.84 -4.22
N ALA A 71 2.26 -14.32 -2.99
CA ALA A 71 2.42 -13.48 -1.80
C ALA A 71 3.81 -12.83 -1.72
N ALA A 72 4.85 -13.46 -2.28
CA ALA A 72 6.21 -12.91 -2.30
C ALA A 72 6.39 -11.76 -3.31
N THR A 73 5.50 -11.63 -4.30
CA THR A 73 5.54 -10.53 -5.27
C THR A 73 4.56 -9.40 -4.97
N VAL A 74 3.77 -9.49 -3.90
CA VAL A 74 2.83 -8.44 -3.48
C VAL A 74 3.36 -7.71 -2.27
N LEU A 75 3.35 -6.38 -2.34
CA LEU A 75 3.70 -5.48 -1.25
C LEU A 75 2.56 -4.50 -1.01
N THR A 76 2.07 -4.46 0.22
CA THR A 76 1.00 -3.55 0.63
C THR A 76 1.53 -2.46 1.56
N SER A 77 0.81 -1.36 1.67
CA SER A 77 1.16 -0.31 2.63
C SER A 77 1.08 -0.78 4.09
N ALA A 78 0.44 -1.92 4.37
CA ALA A 78 0.42 -2.52 5.70
C ALA A 78 1.82 -3.00 6.13
N GLU A 79 2.52 -3.74 5.25
CA GLU A 79 3.88 -4.20 5.53
C GLU A 79 4.84 -3.02 5.72
N ILE A 80 4.68 -1.95 4.93
CA ILE A 80 5.52 -0.75 5.07
C ILE A 80 5.27 -0.04 6.40
N ALA A 81 4.00 0.08 6.83
CA ALA A 81 3.68 0.71 8.11
C ALA A 81 4.28 -0.07 9.30
N VAL A 82 4.23 -1.40 9.25
CA VAL A 82 4.85 -2.27 10.25
C VAL A 82 6.38 -2.15 10.23
N ASP A 83 7.00 -2.19 9.05
CA ASP A 83 8.45 -2.02 8.90
C ASP A 83 8.93 -0.65 9.40
N MET A 84 8.18 0.43 9.12
CA MET A 84 8.44 1.76 9.69
C MET A 84 8.40 1.74 11.22
N THR A 85 7.43 1.03 11.81
CA THR A 85 7.33 0.88 13.27
C THR A 85 8.57 0.21 13.85
N LEU A 86 8.96 -0.93 13.29
CA LEU A 86 10.14 -1.68 13.75
C LEU A 86 11.44 -0.90 13.58
N ARG A 87 11.56 -0.12 12.52
CA ARG A 87 12.72 0.77 12.33
C ARG A 87 12.79 1.91 13.33
N LEU A 88 11.64 2.45 13.76
CA LEU A 88 11.58 3.57 14.70
C LEU A 88 11.72 3.14 16.16
N PHE A 89 11.15 2.00 16.54
CA PHE A 89 11.00 1.58 17.93
C PHE A 89 11.68 0.25 18.27
N GLY A 90 12.13 -0.51 17.27
CA GLY A 90 12.75 -1.83 17.47
C GLY A 90 11.72 -2.96 17.56
N GLU A 91 12.23 -4.18 17.84
CA GLU A 91 11.43 -5.42 17.86
C GLU A 91 10.46 -5.51 19.05
N ASP A 92 10.74 -4.80 20.14
CA ASP A 92 9.92 -4.77 21.35
C ASP A 92 8.76 -3.75 21.26
N ALA A 93 8.59 -3.08 20.11
CA ALA A 93 7.58 -2.05 19.90
C ALA A 93 6.16 -2.56 20.16
N THR A 94 5.34 -1.71 20.79
CA THR A 94 3.92 -1.96 21.05
C THR A 94 3.05 -1.09 20.15
N ALA A 95 2.00 -1.67 19.55
CA ALA A 95 1.15 -0.97 18.60
C ALA A 95 -0.34 -1.11 18.91
N LEU A 96 -1.05 0.01 18.95
CA LEU A 96 -2.50 0.04 18.86
C LEU A 96 -2.89 0.00 17.37
N ILE A 97 -3.56 -1.08 16.94
CA ILE A 97 -3.86 -1.33 15.52
C ILE A 97 -5.32 -1.02 15.23
N ILE A 98 -5.55 0.05 14.50
CA ILE A 98 -6.86 0.46 13.97
C ILE A 98 -6.92 0.11 12.49
N GLY A 99 -7.68 -0.90 12.12
CA GLY A 99 -7.76 -1.31 10.72
C GLY A 99 -8.19 -2.75 10.49
N GLY A 100 -8.16 -3.15 9.21
CA GLY A 100 -8.64 -4.44 8.75
C GLY A 100 -7.66 -5.62 8.94
N PRO A 101 -8.06 -6.81 8.47
CA PRO A 101 -7.27 -8.04 8.62
C PRO A 101 -5.88 -7.97 8.00
N GLY A 102 -5.70 -7.19 6.92
CA GLY A 102 -4.39 -7.04 6.26
C GLY A 102 -3.35 -6.44 7.19
N LEU A 103 -3.65 -5.29 7.81
CA LEU A 103 -2.73 -4.63 8.74
C LEU A 103 -2.47 -5.49 9.98
N ARG A 104 -3.52 -6.09 10.54
CA ARG A 104 -3.39 -7.01 11.69
C ARG A 104 -2.54 -8.24 11.37
N LYS A 105 -2.64 -8.78 10.14
CA LYS A 105 -1.83 -9.92 9.70
C LYS A 105 -0.38 -9.50 9.46
N ALA A 106 -0.14 -8.35 8.83
CA ALA A 106 1.21 -7.82 8.64
C ALA A 106 1.93 -7.64 9.99
N ALA A 107 1.27 -7.05 10.99
CA ALA A 107 1.80 -6.90 12.34
C ALA A 107 2.16 -8.26 12.99
N ARG A 108 1.23 -9.25 12.92
CA ARG A 108 1.50 -10.60 13.45
C ARG A 108 2.67 -11.30 12.75
N ASN A 109 2.77 -11.18 11.42
CA ASN A 109 3.86 -11.81 10.65
C ASN A 109 5.23 -11.22 11.02
N ALA A 110 5.27 -9.98 11.43
CA ALA A 110 6.47 -9.28 11.90
C ALA A 110 6.69 -9.41 13.42
N SER A 111 5.88 -10.20 14.12
CA SER A 111 5.91 -10.38 15.59
C SER A 111 5.74 -9.06 16.37
N LEU A 112 5.13 -8.02 15.76
CA LEU A 112 4.84 -6.77 16.43
C LEU A 112 3.79 -6.98 17.52
N THR A 113 4.07 -6.51 18.73
CA THR A 113 3.16 -6.64 19.87
C THR A 113 1.97 -5.71 19.71
N ALA A 114 0.78 -6.27 19.49
CA ALA A 114 -0.45 -5.51 19.41
C ALA A 114 -1.08 -5.34 20.80
N VAL A 115 -1.55 -4.14 21.08
CA VAL A 115 -2.34 -3.81 22.29
C VAL A 115 -3.76 -3.37 21.89
N GLU A 116 -4.70 -3.43 22.84
CA GLU A 116 -6.12 -3.22 22.55
C GLU A 116 -6.63 -1.85 23.00
N SER A 117 -5.90 -1.15 23.88
CA SER A 117 -6.33 0.12 24.49
C SER A 117 -5.20 1.15 24.53
N ALA A 118 -5.58 2.42 24.53
CA ALA A 118 -4.68 3.53 24.82
C ALA A 118 -4.09 3.49 26.24
N ASP A 119 -4.78 2.82 27.18
CA ASP A 119 -4.30 2.66 28.57
C ASP A 119 -3.05 1.78 28.65
N ASP A 120 -2.82 0.92 27.64
CA ASP A 120 -1.60 0.10 27.50
C ASP A 120 -0.37 0.93 27.10
N ARG A 121 -0.56 2.23 26.79
CA ARG A 121 0.48 3.18 26.39
C ARG A 121 1.33 2.67 25.21
N PRO A 122 0.74 2.41 24.05
CA PRO A 122 1.47 1.94 22.88
C PRO A 122 2.50 2.97 22.42
N ASP A 123 3.62 2.47 21.83
CA ASP A 123 4.62 3.32 21.19
C ASP A 123 4.07 3.95 19.90
N VAL A 124 3.16 3.23 19.21
CA VAL A 124 2.61 3.65 17.93
C VAL A 124 1.12 3.34 17.80
N VAL A 125 0.40 4.23 17.12
CA VAL A 125 -0.92 3.96 16.54
C VAL A 125 -0.72 3.67 15.05
N LEU A 126 -1.05 2.45 14.62
CA LEU A 126 -1.09 2.05 13.22
C LEU A 126 -2.53 2.13 12.71
N GLN A 127 -2.80 3.04 11.77
CA GLN A 127 -4.14 3.18 11.20
C GLN A 127 -4.19 2.81 9.73
N GLY A 128 -5.05 1.85 9.40
CA GLY A 128 -5.45 1.45 8.05
C GLY A 128 -6.96 1.39 7.90
N PHE A 129 -7.43 1.24 6.68
CA PHE A 129 -8.87 1.17 6.40
C PHE A 129 -9.48 -0.16 6.88
N SER A 130 -10.65 -0.05 7.51
CA SER A 130 -11.66 -1.11 7.62
C SER A 130 -13.05 -0.47 7.58
N PRO A 131 -14.05 -1.12 6.97
CA PRO A 131 -15.43 -0.65 7.05
C PRO A 131 -16.00 -0.69 8.48
N ASP A 132 -15.40 -1.47 9.36
CA ASP A 132 -15.83 -1.65 10.76
C ASP A 132 -15.21 -0.62 11.71
N VAL A 133 -14.24 0.19 11.27
CA VAL A 133 -13.64 1.26 12.08
C VAL A 133 -14.65 2.37 12.29
N GLY A 134 -14.99 2.61 13.53
CA GLY A 134 -15.94 3.61 13.94
C GLY A 134 -15.41 4.57 15.01
N TRP A 135 -16.32 5.29 15.66
CA TRP A 135 -15.96 6.27 16.67
C TRP A 135 -15.17 5.69 17.87
N PRO A 136 -15.46 4.47 18.38
CA PRO A 136 -14.69 3.90 19.49
C PRO A 136 -13.21 3.72 19.14
N GLU A 137 -12.91 3.10 18.00
CA GLU A 137 -11.54 2.82 17.57
C GLU A 137 -10.77 4.12 17.27
N LEU A 138 -11.42 5.09 16.62
CA LEU A 138 -10.81 6.41 16.38
C LEU A 138 -10.57 7.20 17.67
N SER A 139 -11.40 6.99 18.69
CA SER A 139 -11.23 7.60 20.01
C SER A 139 -10.06 6.99 20.77
N GLU A 140 -9.89 5.65 20.73
CA GLU A 140 -8.71 4.98 21.30
C GLU A 140 -7.43 5.47 20.61
N ALA A 141 -7.43 5.59 19.28
CA ALA A 141 -6.30 6.17 18.54
C ALA A 141 -5.97 7.59 19.03
N ALA A 142 -7.00 8.44 19.20
CA ALA A 142 -6.80 9.82 19.66
C ALA A 142 -6.26 9.89 21.11
N LEU A 143 -6.72 9.02 21.99
CA LEU A 143 -6.23 8.92 23.38
C LEU A 143 -4.76 8.49 23.40
N ALA A 144 -4.40 7.43 22.66
CA ALA A 144 -3.02 6.95 22.59
C ALA A 144 -2.07 8.02 22.02
N ILE A 145 -2.47 8.72 20.95
CA ILE A 145 -1.66 9.79 20.33
C ILE A 145 -1.47 10.95 21.32
N ARG A 146 -2.50 11.35 22.03
CA ARG A 146 -2.40 12.39 23.10
C ARG A 146 -1.52 11.95 24.25
N ALA A 147 -1.44 10.65 24.54
CA ALA A 147 -0.54 10.08 25.53
C ALA A 147 0.92 9.97 25.05
N GLY A 148 1.21 10.28 23.79
CA GLY A 148 2.56 10.34 23.22
C GLY A 148 2.87 9.29 22.16
N ALA A 149 1.93 8.41 21.80
CA ALA A 149 2.14 7.44 20.74
C ALA A 149 2.39 8.12 19.38
N THR A 150 3.33 7.60 18.61
CA THR A 150 3.56 8.04 17.24
C THR A 150 2.41 7.59 16.34
N TYR A 151 1.96 8.47 15.44
CA TYR A 151 0.85 8.19 14.54
C TYR A 151 1.36 7.80 13.15
N ILE A 152 1.09 6.56 12.71
CA ILE A 152 1.43 6.04 11.37
C ILE A 152 0.15 5.62 10.66
N ALA A 153 -0.10 6.18 9.49
CA ALA A 153 -1.17 5.79 8.59
C ALA A 153 -0.64 4.91 7.45
N THR A 154 -1.33 3.82 7.14
CA THR A 154 -0.96 2.97 6.01
C THR A 154 -1.04 3.71 4.67
N ASN A 155 -2.00 4.62 4.53
CA ASN A 155 -2.15 5.54 3.40
C ASN A 155 -3.01 6.75 3.79
N LEU A 156 -3.01 7.78 2.95
CA LEU A 156 -3.79 9.01 3.14
C LEU A 156 -4.86 9.19 2.05
N ASP A 157 -5.28 8.12 1.39
CA ASP A 157 -6.29 8.14 0.33
C ASP A 157 -7.65 8.55 0.93
N LYS A 158 -8.13 9.73 0.53
CA LYS A 158 -9.37 10.32 1.11
C LYS A 158 -10.62 9.56 0.70
N THR A 159 -10.60 8.95 -0.47
CA THR A 159 -11.73 8.21 -1.04
C THR A 159 -11.30 6.84 -1.53
N ILE A 160 -12.28 5.92 -1.58
CA ILE A 160 -12.12 4.58 -2.15
C ILE A 160 -13.19 4.41 -3.22
N PRO A 161 -12.84 4.08 -4.48
CA PRO A 161 -13.82 3.75 -5.50
C PRO A 161 -14.52 2.42 -5.17
N ARG A 162 -15.84 2.41 -5.30
CA ARG A 162 -16.70 1.23 -5.12
C ARG A 162 -17.81 1.27 -6.17
N GLU A 163 -18.56 0.19 -6.33
CA GLU A 163 -19.67 0.08 -7.30
C GLU A 163 -20.69 1.24 -7.20
N ARG A 164 -20.97 1.73 -5.99
CA ARG A 164 -21.90 2.82 -5.73
C ARG A 164 -21.30 4.22 -5.88
N GLY A 165 -20.01 4.34 -6.20
CA GLY A 165 -19.28 5.60 -6.31
C GLY A 165 -18.13 5.73 -5.32
N LEU A 166 -17.61 6.95 -5.16
CA LEU A 166 -16.52 7.24 -4.23
C LEU A 166 -17.02 7.22 -2.78
N MET A 167 -16.42 6.35 -1.98
CA MET A 167 -16.70 6.21 -0.56
C MET A 167 -15.54 6.76 0.28
N VAL A 168 -15.77 6.90 1.58
CA VAL A 168 -14.79 7.35 2.56
C VAL A 168 -13.58 6.42 2.59
N GLY A 169 -12.39 6.96 2.37
CA GLY A 169 -11.12 6.25 2.45
C GLY A 169 -10.41 6.41 3.80
N ASN A 170 -9.30 5.72 3.96
CA ASN A 170 -8.50 5.77 5.18
C ASN A 170 -8.07 7.21 5.54
N GLY A 171 -7.63 7.98 4.54
CA GLY A 171 -7.17 9.36 4.75
C GLY A 171 -8.23 10.28 5.35
N SER A 172 -9.52 10.04 5.09
CA SER A 172 -10.61 10.79 5.74
C SER A 172 -10.77 10.42 7.21
N LEU A 173 -10.65 9.13 7.56
CA LEU A 173 -10.65 8.67 8.96
C LEU A 173 -9.41 9.15 9.71
N VAL A 174 -8.24 9.10 9.06
CA VAL A 174 -6.99 9.67 9.56
C VAL A 174 -7.13 11.16 9.84
N THR A 175 -7.78 11.91 8.93
CA THR A 175 -8.02 13.34 9.10
C THR A 175 -8.87 13.62 10.35
N ALA A 176 -9.88 12.79 10.64
CA ALA A 176 -10.71 12.96 11.84
C ALA A 176 -9.87 12.85 13.12
N VAL A 177 -8.97 11.86 13.21
CA VAL A 177 -8.03 11.69 14.35
C VAL A 177 -7.02 12.84 14.40
N ALA A 178 -6.42 13.20 13.26
CA ALA A 178 -5.44 14.27 13.16
C ALA A 178 -6.00 15.62 13.61
N VAL A 179 -7.21 15.99 13.16
CA VAL A 179 -7.89 17.21 13.61
C VAL A 179 -8.17 17.18 15.10
N SER A 180 -8.61 16.04 15.64
CA SER A 180 -8.90 15.89 17.05
C SER A 180 -7.65 16.02 17.93
N THR A 181 -6.50 15.52 17.49
CA THR A 181 -5.27 15.45 18.29
C THR A 181 -4.28 16.57 18.02
N GLY A 182 -4.35 17.22 16.86
CA GLY A 182 -3.33 18.13 16.34
C GLY A 182 -2.09 17.42 15.77
N ALA A 183 -2.10 16.08 15.73
CA ALA A 183 -0.96 15.30 15.25
C ALA A 183 -0.91 15.25 13.72
N THR A 184 0.30 15.20 13.17
CA THR A 184 0.53 14.91 11.74
C THR A 184 0.97 13.45 11.62
N PRO A 185 0.21 12.58 10.91
CA PRO A 185 0.60 11.20 10.74
C PRO A 185 1.81 11.06 9.81
N LEU A 186 2.67 10.09 10.07
CA LEU A 186 3.58 9.55 9.08
C LEU A 186 2.75 8.66 8.13
N SER A 187 3.06 8.70 6.84
CA SER A 187 2.37 7.87 5.84
C SER A 187 3.31 6.78 5.33
N ALA A 188 2.80 5.56 5.22
CA ALA A 188 3.55 4.42 4.69
C ALA A 188 3.30 4.16 3.21
N GLY A 189 2.14 4.60 2.71
CA GLY A 189 1.70 4.37 1.33
C GLY A 189 2.14 5.46 0.35
N LYS A 190 1.96 5.19 -0.94
CA LYS A 190 2.15 6.16 -2.02
C LYS A 190 1.39 7.47 -1.72
N PRO A 191 1.95 8.66 -1.96
CA PRO A 191 3.17 8.95 -2.73
C PRO A 191 4.49 8.89 -1.96
N GLU A 192 4.51 8.38 -0.73
CA GLU A 192 5.78 8.21 -0.03
C GLU A 192 6.66 7.18 -0.74
N PRO A 193 7.99 7.42 -0.84
CA PRO A 193 8.89 6.60 -1.65
C PRO A 193 9.17 5.20 -1.07
N GLU A 194 8.88 4.99 0.20
CA GLU A 194 9.30 3.79 0.96
C GLU A 194 8.76 2.51 0.34
N ILE A 195 7.50 2.49 -0.11
CA ILE A 195 6.90 1.30 -0.69
C ILE A 195 7.57 0.89 -2.02
N PHE A 196 7.97 1.87 -2.84
CA PHE A 196 8.69 1.62 -4.09
C PHE A 196 10.12 1.15 -3.84
N ARG A 197 10.83 1.75 -2.87
CA ARG A 197 12.16 1.32 -2.46
C ARG A 197 12.15 -0.08 -1.88
N ALA A 198 11.17 -0.40 -1.03
CA ALA A 198 10.99 -1.73 -0.47
C ALA A 198 10.69 -2.78 -1.55
N ALA A 199 9.81 -2.45 -2.52
CA ALA A 199 9.50 -3.34 -3.63
C ALA A 199 10.72 -3.59 -4.55
N ALA A 200 11.48 -2.54 -4.85
CA ALA A 200 12.71 -2.67 -5.64
C ALA A 200 13.76 -3.53 -4.90
N ALA A 201 13.93 -3.32 -3.59
CA ALA A 201 14.85 -4.13 -2.77
C ALA A 201 14.39 -5.59 -2.68
N LEU A 202 13.11 -5.86 -2.46
CA LEU A 202 12.52 -7.20 -2.42
C LEU A 202 12.81 -8.00 -3.69
N MET A 203 12.78 -7.33 -4.84
CA MET A 203 13.02 -7.94 -6.15
C MET A 203 14.49 -7.90 -6.58
N GLU A 204 15.38 -7.34 -5.74
CA GLU A 204 16.80 -7.11 -6.07
C GLU A 204 16.97 -6.34 -7.40
N ALA A 205 16.10 -5.34 -7.60
CA ALA A 205 16.04 -4.58 -8.85
C ALA A 205 17.26 -3.68 -9.02
N LYS A 206 17.81 -3.68 -10.25
CA LYS A 206 18.89 -2.76 -10.65
C LYS A 206 18.34 -1.60 -11.48
N ARG A 207 17.30 -1.84 -12.25
CA ARG A 207 16.64 -0.87 -13.13
C ARG A 207 15.12 -1.07 -13.05
N PRO A 208 14.49 -0.74 -11.90
CA PRO A 208 13.06 -0.86 -11.74
C PRO A 208 12.30 0.16 -12.58
N LEU A 209 11.08 -0.20 -13.00
CA LEU A 209 10.11 0.69 -13.63
C LEU A 209 8.81 0.64 -12.83
N ALA A 210 8.38 1.75 -12.29
CA ALA A 210 7.06 1.87 -11.67
C ALA A 210 5.99 2.10 -12.74
N ILE A 211 4.86 1.38 -12.63
CA ILE A 211 3.76 1.45 -13.58
C ILE A 211 2.49 1.76 -12.79
N GLY A 212 1.88 2.92 -13.06
CA GLY A 212 0.74 3.43 -12.31
C GLY A 212 -0.18 4.28 -13.16
N ASP A 213 -1.42 4.46 -12.70
CA ASP A 213 -2.45 5.28 -13.36
C ASP A 213 -2.66 6.64 -12.68
N ASN A 214 -2.09 6.84 -11.49
CA ASN A 214 -2.31 8.04 -10.69
C ASN A 214 -1.03 8.88 -10.55
N LEU A 215 -1.10 10.12 -11.06
CA LEU A 215 0.03 11.06 -11.02
C LEU A 215 0.41 11.47 -9.59
N ASP A 216 -0.58 11.59 -8.70
CA ASP A 216 -0.39 12.12 -7.33
C ASP A 216 0.10 11.06 -6.35
N THR A 217 -0.06 9.78 -6.67
CA THR A 217 0.40 8.66 -5.83
C THR A 217 1.53 7.88 -6.49
N ASP A 218 1.27 7.23 -7.63
CA ASP A 218 2.21 6.31 -8.26
C ASP A 218 3.42 7.02 -8.85
N ILE A 219 3.14 7.98 -9.74
CA ILE A 219 4.21 8.67 -10.46
C ILE A 219 5.01 9.56 -9.50
N LYS A 220 4.33 10.32 -8.65
CA LYS A 220 4.99 11.15 -7.63
C LYS A 220 5.83 10.31 -6.66
N GLY A 221 5.32 9.16 -6.20
CA GLY A 221 6.04 8.27 -5.30
C GLY A 221 7.25 7.61 -5.96
N ALA A 222 7.12 7.16 -7.21
CA ALA A 222 8.24 6.60 -7.97
C ALA A 222 9.35 7.65 -8.19
N VAL A 223 8.99 8.87 -8.59
CA VAL A 223 9.95 9.99 -8.75
C VAL A 223 10.65 10.30 -7.43
N ALA A 224 9.91 10.34 -6.30
CA ALA A 224 10.49 10.55 -4.97
C ALA A 224 11.42 9.40 -4.55
N ALA A 225 11.17 8.18 -5.04
CA ALA A 225 12.05 7.02 -4.84
C ALA A 225 13.30 7.02 -5.72
N GLY A 226 13.36 7.89 -6.74
CA GLY A 226 14.42 7.89 -7.77
C GLY A 226 14.25 6.77 -8.80
N ILE A 227 13.03 6.31 -9.04
CA ILE A 227 12.67 5.21 -9.93
C ILE A 227 11.95 5.77 -11.15
N ASP A 228 12.34 5.30 -12.34
CA ASP A 228 11.65 5.63 -13.58
C ASP A 228 10.18 5.17 -13.52
N SER A 229 9.28 5.96 -14.10
CA SER A 229 7.86 5.68 -14.04
C SER A 229 7.18 5.72 -15.40
N MET A 230 6.16 4.89 -15.56
CA MET A 230 5.27 4.86 -16.71
C MET A 230 3.83 5.12 -16.24
N HIS A 231 3.25 6.23 -16.71
CA HIS A 231 1.85 6.52 -16.49
C HIS A 231 0.99 5.82 -17.52
N VAL A 232 0.02 5.02 -17.08
CA VAL A 232 -0.98 4.34 -17.92
C VAL A 232 -2.33 5.05 -17.83
N LEU A 233 -3.12 4.98 -18.90
CA LEU A 233 -4.39 5.69 -19.01
C LEU A 233 -5.61 4.75 -18.87
N THR A 234 -5.41 3.63 -18.21
CA THR A 234 -6.41 2.58 -18.05
C THR A 234 -7.25 2.72 -16.77
N GLY A 235 -6.89 3.66 -15.90
CA GLY A 235 -7.51 3.88 -14.60
C GLY A 235 -8.24 5.23 -14.48
N LEU A 236 -8.00 5.92 -13.36
CA LEU A 236 -8.66 7.19 -13.02
C LEU A 236 -8.25 8.36 -13.94
N ALA A 237 -7.04 8.35 -14.48
CA ALA A 237 -6.57 9.38 -15.40
C ALA A 237 -7.01 9.04 -16.82
N SER A 238 -7.86 9.87 -17.41
CA SER A 238 -8.13 9.85 -18.84
C SER A 238 -7.18 10.78 -19.57
N ALA A 239 -6.74 10.41 -20.78
CA ALA A 239 -6.12 11.34 -21.69
C ALA A 239 -7.13 12.47 -22.01
N ARG A 240 -6.89 13.69 -21.52
CA ARG A 240 -7.61 14.89 -21.93
C ARG A 240 -6.74 15.69 -22.90
#